data_f756686b3119cec95ae9e52cf4aea4bd
#
_entry.id   f756686b3119cec95ae9e52cf4aea4bd
#
_cell.length_a   1.000
_cell.length_b   1.000
_cell.length_c   1.000
_cell.angle_alpha   90.00
_cell.angle_beta   90.00
_cell.angle_gamma   90.00
#
_symmetry.space_group_name_H-M   'P 1'
#
loop_
_entity.id
_entity.type
_entity.pdbx_description
1 polymer ?
#
loop_
_entity_poly.entity_id
_entity_poly.type
_entity_poly.pdbx_seq_one_letter_code
_entity_poly.pdbx_strand_id
1 'polypeptide(L)'
;MKRTKLAFLVLSAMLIVTGCKEKEQDLLNKDDPVTIEVWHYYNGAQQDEFNRLVREFNKTVGKEKGIVVEGSGQGTISELEANVLDAIQGKAGADQMPNMFAAYGDAAYEVDQLGYAVDLKPYFTEEELSKYVEGYITEGNFSGEDSLKIFPVAKSVELLMLNKTDWEKFSSSVGVTTEELSTIEGITETAKKYYEWTDSLTEEQNDGKAFFGRDAFANYMLAGYRQLSTDMFSKENNKIVLHFEEDVVRKLWDNYYVPYISGYFDSSGKFRSDDIKVGNILACVSSSSSVTYFPDRVILNDEESYPIELKVLECPKFQGGKDYQIQQGAGMLVLKSSEKEQRACAEFLKWFTSDEQNIAFSTASGYLPVTKSANNLDKVTEVTKVEQSVKKVLRTSFEMIGDNQMYTSIPLKNGTTARAFLEKGMRDLAK
;
A
#
# COMPACT_ATOMS: atom_id res chain seq x y z
N MET A 1 -51.74 -68.61 -46.06
CA MET A 1 -50.68 -68.29 -45.09
C MET A 1 -49.80 -67.16 -45.67
N LYS A 2 -50.10 -65.94 -45.35
CA LYS A 2 -49.24 -64.76 -45.75
C LYS A 2 -48.93 -63.99 -44.49
N ARG A 3 -47.65 -63.94 -44.15
CA ARG A 3 -47.07 -63.14 -43.02
C ARG A 3 -46.87 -61.73 -43.51
N THR A 4 -47.66 -60.84 -42.98
CA THR A 4 -47.49 -59.36 -43.14
C THR A 4 -46.44 -58.86 -42.15
N LYS A 5 -45.34 -58.33 -42.64
CA LYS A 5 -44.32 -57.66 -41.78
C LYS A 5 -44.79 -56.19 -41.58
N LEU A 6 -45.01 -55.88 -40.33
CA LEU A 6 -45.28 -54.50 -39.89
C LEU A 6 -43.94 -53.78 -39.70
N ALA A 7 -43.67 -52.80 -40.54
CA ALA A 7 -42.50 -51.95 -40.42
C ALA A 7 -42.84 -50.78 -39.45
N PHE A 8 -42.18 -50.76 -38.29
CA PHE A 8 -42.22 -49.60 -37.37
C PHE A 8 -41.27 -48.54 -37.88
N LEU A 9 -41.80 -47.44 -38.32
CA LEU A 9 -41.06 -46.21 -38.63
C LEU A 9 -40.86 -45.44 -37.36
N VAL A 10 -39.64 -45.50 -36.76
CA VAL A 10 -39.27 -44.69 -35.61
C VAL A 10 -38.81 -43.31 -36.17
N LEU A 11 -39.67 -42.32 -36.01
CA LEU A 11 -39.37 -40.93 -36.29
C LEU A 11 -38.57 -40.36 -35.12
N SER A 12 -37.24 -40.35 -35.21
CA SER A 12 -36.40 -39.67 -34.26
C SER A 12 -36.56 -38.14 -34.43
N ALA A 13 -37.35 -37.54 -33.58
CA ALA A 13 -37.39 -36.08 -33.44
C ALA A 13 -36.05 -35.64 -32.76
N MET A 14 -35.08 -35.22 -33.53
CA MET A 14 -33.94 -34.44 -33.05
C MET A 14 -34.43 -33.10 -32.53
N LEU A 15 -34.66 -33.01 -31.24
CA LEU A 15 -34.74 -31.73 -30.54
C LEU A 15 -33.38 -31.05 -30.65
N ILE A 16 -33.25 -30.20 -31.63
CA ILE A 16 -32.16 -29.19 -31.69
C ILE A 16 -32.45 -28.23 -30.52
N VAL A 17 -31.83 -28.48 -29.37
CA VAL A 17 -31.72 -27.49 -28.32
C VAL A 17 -30.74 -26.45 -28.86
N THR A 18 -31.25 -25.50 -29.64
CA THR A 18 -30.58 -24.23 -29.80
C THR A 18 -30.62 -23.56 -28.44
N GLY A 19 -29.57 -23.80 -27.63
CA GLY A 19 -29.26 -22.94 -26.52
C GLY A 19 -29.16 -21.52 -27.07
N CYS A 20 -30.20 -20.71 -26.85
CA CYS A 20 -30.06 -19.29 -26.88
C CYS A 20 -28.96 -18.98 -25.86
N LYS A 21 -27.71 -18.77 -26.29
CA LYS A 21 -26.85 -17.80 -25.63
C LYS A 21 -27.66 -16.52 -25.73
N GLU A 22 -28.36 -16.14 -24.64
CA GLU A 22 -28.70 -14.76 -24.45
C GLU A 22 -27.43 -14.00 -24.77
N LYS A 23 -27.43 -13.15 -25.79
CA LYS A 23 -26.41 -12.13 -25.95
C LYS A 23 -26.44 -11.43 -24.60
N GLU A 24 -25.39 -11.55 -23.84
CA GLU A 24 -25.13 -10.68 -22.71
C GLU A 24 -25.41 -9.28 -23.22
N GLN A 25 -26.57 -8.75 -22.86
CA GLN A 25 -26.98 -7.42 -23.25
C GLN A 25 -25.93 -6.54 -22.65
N ASP A 26 -25.18 -5.82 -23.49
CA ASP A 26 -24.09 -4.96 -23.05
C ASP A 26 -24.70 -3.95 -22.08
N LEU A 27 -24.60 -4.22 -20.77
CA LEU A 27 -25.25 -3.44 -19.72
C LEU A 27 -24.77 -1.99 -19.74
N LEU A 28 -23.58 -1.78 -20.30
CA LEU A 28 -22.97 -0.46 -20.44
C LEU A 28 -23.18 0.03 -21.87
N ASN A 29 -23.90 1.15 -21.99
CA ASN A 29 -24.33 1.67 -23.27
C ASN A 29 -24.33 3.21 -23.24
N LYS A 30 -23.72 3.82 -24.25
CA LYS A 30 -23.63 5.28 -24.38
C LYS A 30 -24.99 5.99 -24.43
N ASP A 31 -26.06 5.30 -24.90
CA ASP A 31 -27.41 5.86 -25.06
C ASP A 31 -28.23 5.77 -23.75
N ASP A 32 -27.74 5.01 -22.77
CA ASP A 32 -28.27 4.89 -21.40
C ASP A 32 -27.11 4.94 -20.40
N PRO A 33 -26.51 6.11 -20.15
CA PRO A 33 -25.34 6.23 -19.31
C PRO A 33 -25.62 5.95 -17.83
N VAL A 34 -24.59 5.48 -17.11
CA VAL A 34 -24.61 5.29 -15.67
C VAL A 34 -23.57 6.21 -15.02
N THR A 35 -23.93 6.84 -13.92
CA THR A 35 -22.99 7.60 -13.09
C THR A 35 -22.55 6.76 -11.91
N ILE A 36 -21.26 6.72 -11.63
CA ILE A 36 -20.67 6.10 -10.45
C ILE A 36 -19.93 7.16 -9.63
N GLU A 37 -20.14 7.13 -8.32
CA GLU A 37 -19.48 8.01 -7.37
C GLU A 37 -18.32 7.30 -6.68
N VAL A 38 -17.15 7.99 -6.61
CA VAL A 38 -15.90 7.49 -6.02
C VAL A 38 -15.50 8.41 -4.88
N TRP A 39 -15.51 7.89 -3.66
CA TRP A 39 -15.03 8.64 -2.49
C TRP A 39 -13.57 8.34 -2.21
N HIS A 40 -12.80 9.39 -1.92
CA HIS A 40 -11.36 9.28 -1.68
C HIS A 40 -10.87 10.27 -0.61
N TYR A 41 -9.65 10.05 -0.13
CA TYR A 41 -8.93 10.93 0.80
C TYR A 41 -7.73 11.64 0.14
N TYR A 42 -7.65 11.61 -1.19
CA TYR A 42 -6.54 12.20 -1.92
C TYR A 42 -6.50 13.72 -1.73
N ASN A 43 -5.29 14.26 -1.67
CA ASN A 43 -5.05 15.69 -1.55
C ASN A 43 -3.86 16.11 -2.42
N GLY A 44 -3.65 17.43 -2.60
CA GLY A 44 -2.54 17.99 -3.36
C GLY A 44 -2.39 17.37 -4.76
N ALA A 45 -1.16 17.06 -5.15
CA ALA A 45 -0.85 16.53 -6.49
C ALA A 45 -1.56 15.20 -6.79
N GLN A 46 -1.80 14.36 -5.80
CA GLN A 46 -2.54 13.11 -5.98
C GLN A 46 -4.00 13.37 -6.35
N GLN A 47 -4.65 14.32 -5.68
CA GLN A 47 -6.01 14.72 -6.00
C GLN A 47 -6.13 15.36 -7.37
N ASP A 48 -5.18 16.24 -7.71
CA ASP A 48 -5.16 16.92 -9.01
C ASP A 48 -5.04 15.91 -10.15
N GLU A 49 -4.16 14.92 -10.01
CA GLU A 49 -3.97 13.87 -11.01
C GLU A 49 -5.16 12.92 -11.08
N PHE A 50 -5.75 12.52 -9.95
CA PHE A 50 -6.99 11.74 -9.93
C PHE A 50 -8.11 12.47 -10.68
N ASN A 51 -8.32 13.76 -10.39
CA ASN A 51 -9.33 14.57 -11.07
C ASN A 51 -9.04 14.74 -12.56
N ARG A 52 -7.77 14.82 -12.97
CA ARG A 52 -7.38 14.85 -14.38
C ARG A 52 -7.75 13.56 -15.09
N LEU A 53 -7.41 12.42 -14.49
CA LEU A 53 -7.72 11.10 -15.03
C LEU A 53 -9.22 10.81 -15.10
N VAL A 54 -10.00 11.20 -14.10
CA VAL A 54 -11.47 11.12 -14.13
C VAL A 54 -12.04 11.91 -15.31
N ARG A 55 -11.57 13.14 -15.52
CA ARG A 55 -12.01 13.94 -16.70
C ARG A 55 -11.60 13.29 -18.01
N GLU A 56 -10.44 12.66 -18.10
CA GLU A 56 -9.96 11.95 -19.28
C GLU A 56 -10.82 10.72 -19.56
N PHE A 57 -11.07 9.89 -18.54
CA PHE A 57 -11.97 8.74 -18.66
C PHE A 57 -13.34 9.14 -19.16
N ASN A 58 -13.96 10.15 -18.55
CA ASN A 58 -15.30 10.63 -18.93
C ASN A 58 -15.38 11.15 -20.38
N LYS A 59 -14.26 11.66 -20.92
CA LYS A 59 -14.19 12.16 -22.31
C LYS A 59 -13.90 11.06 -23.35
N THR A 60 -13.33 9.94 -22.92
CA THR A 60 -12.84 8.85 -23.78
C THR A 60 -13.65 7.57 -23.53
N VAL A 61 -13.09 6.61 -22.82
CA VAL A 61 -13.67 5.28 -22.57
C VAL A 61 -15.03 5.39 -21.87
N GLY A 62 -15.19 6.30 -20.92
CA GLY A 62 -16.46 6.53 -20.23
C GLY A 62 -17.57 6.96 -21.22
N LYS A 63 -17.26 7.89 -22.11
CA LYS A 63 -18.20 8.33 -23.16
C LYS A 63 -18.58 7.20 -24.11
N GLU A 64 -17.63 6.36 -24.50
CA GLU A 64 -17.88 5.24 -25.42
C GLU A 64 -18.74 4.16 -24.77
N LYS A 65 -18.53 3.89 -23.48
CA LYS A 65 -19.25 2.84 -22.72
C LYS A 65 -20.48 3.36 -21.98
N GLY A 66 -20.76 4.66 -22.00
CA GLY A 66 -21.88 5.25 -21.24
C GLY A 66 -21.63 5.24 -19.73
N ILE A 67 -20.40 5.54 -19.30
CA ILE A 67 -20.00 5.62 -17.89
C ILE A 67 -19.59 7.06 -17.58
N VAL A 68 -20.13 7.62 -16.52
CA VAL A 68 -19.68 8.89 -15.92
C VAL A 68 -19.14 8.62 -14.53
N VAL A 69 -17.93 9.08 -14.24
CA VAL A 69 -17.29 8.97 -12.93
C VAL A 69 -17.28 10.32 -12.26
N GLU A 70 -17.73 10.38 -11.02
CA GLU A 70 -17.66 11.56 -10.15
C GLU A 70 -16.79 11.23 -8.94
N GLY A 71 -15.73 12.03 -8.73
CA GLY A 71 -14.83 11.87 -7.59
C GLY A 71 -15.17 12.88 -6.48
N SER A 72 -15.25 12.41 -5.24
CA SER A 72 -15.55 13.22 -4.06
C SER A 72 -14.49 13.02 -2.98
N GLY A 73 -13.79 14.11 -2.61
CA GLY A 73 -12.81 14.11 -1.50
C GLY A 73 -13.52 14.17 -0.15
N GLN A 74 -13.27 13.19 0.71
CA GLN A 74 -13.92 13.03 2.02
C GLN A 74 -13.01 13.41 3.20
N GLY A 75 -11.98 14.24 2.96
CA GLY A 75 -11.04 14.65 3.99
C GLY A 75 -9.95 13.63 4.26
N THR A 76 -9.73 13.29 5.53
CA THR A 76 -8.75 12.26 5.95
C THR A 76 -9.30 10.86 5.70
N ILE A 77 -8.40 9.85 5.75
CA ILE A 77 -8.84 8.45 5.65
C ILE A 77 -9.84 8.07 6.75
N SER A 78 -9.66 8.56 7.98
CA SER A 78 -10.57 8.28 9.09
C SER A 78 -11.94 8.94 8.89
N GLU A 79 -11.99 10.13 8.31
CA GLU A 79 -13.26 10.80 7.95
C GLU A 79 -13.96 10.06 6.81
N LEU A 80 -13.24 9.65 5.77
CA LEU A 80 -13.77 8.83 4.69
C LEU A 80 -14.41 7.53 5.21
N GLU A 81 -13.68 6.78 6.05
CA GLU A 81 -14.15 5.53 6.63
C GLU A 81 -15.41 5.74 7.49
N ALA A 82 -15.44 6.81 8.32
CA ALA A 82 -16.60 7.16 9.11
C ALA A 82 -17.81 7.53 8.23
N ASN A 83 -17.61 8.36 7.20
CA ASN A 83 -18.66 8.78 6.29
C ASN A 83 -19.28 7.58 5.53
N VAL A 84 -18.44 6.64 5.09
CA VAL A 84 -18.92 5.41 4.44
C VAL A 84 -19.76 4.55 5.38
N LEU A 85 -19.31 4.34 6.62
CA LEU A 85 -20.07 3.58 7.62
C LEU A 85 -21.38 4.28 7.99
N ASP A 86 -21.39 5.60 8.08
CA ASP A 86 -22.59 6.39 8.35
C ASP A 86 -23.59 6.29 7.20
N ALA A 87 -23.12 6.34 5.95
CA ALA A 87 -23.94 6.16 4.76
C ALA A 87 -24.54 4.73 4.69
N ILE A 88 -23.74 3.69 4.96
CA ILE A 88 -24.19 2.29 5.00
C ILE A 88 -25.27 2.08 6.08
N GLN A 89 -25.11 2.71 7.24
CA GLN A 89 -26.05 2.62 8.37
C GLN A 89 -27.29 3.51 8.21
N GLY A 90 -27.33 4.37 7.18
CA GLY A 90 -28.44 5.29 6.95
C GLY A 90 -28.62 6.31 8.07
N LYS A 91 -27.53 6.78 8.67
CA LYS A 91 -27.59 7.77 9.77
C LYS A 91 -28.19 9.08 9.30
N ALA A 92 -28.90 9.73 10.18
CA ALA A 92 -29.50 11.03 9.87
C ALA A 92 -28.42 12.07 9.52
N GLY A 93 -28.51 12.65 8.32
CA GLY A 93 -27.54 13.62 7.80
C GLY A 93 -26.35 13.01 7.07
N ALA A 94 -26.27 11.68 6.96
CA ALA A 94 -25.27 11.04 6.12
C ALA A 94 -25.60 11.24 4.64
N ASP A 95 -24.56 11.33 3.82
CA ASP A 95 -24.68 11.34 2.36
C ASP A 95 -25.20 10.00 1.82
N GLN A 96 -25.56 9.96 0.55
CA GLN A 96 -25.87 8.70 -0.12
C GLN A 96 -24.59 7.85 -0.23
N MET A 97 -24.74 6.54 -0.10
CA MET A 97 -23.64 5.60 -0.20
C MET A 97 -23.00 5.68 -1.60
N PRO A 98 -21.67 5.87 -1.71
CA PRO A 98 -20.99 5.89 -3.00
C PRO A 98 -20.98 4.50 -3.65
N ASN A 99 -20.63 4.44 -4.94
CA ASN A 99 -20.44 3.15 -5.62
C ASN A 99 -19.09 2.51 -5.26
N MET A 100 -18.07 3.33 -4.97
CA MET A 100 -16.73 2.87 -4.68
C MET A 100 -16.01 3.85 -3.75
N PHE A 101 -15.13 3.35 -2.89
CA PHE A 101 -14.30 4.22 -2.05
C PHE A 101 -12.90 3.66 -1.82
N ALA A 102 -11.95 4.54 -1.51
CA ALA A 102 -10.59 4.16 -1.13
C ALA A 102 -10.58 3.57 0.30
N ALA A 103 -10.11 2.32 0.45
CA ALA A 103 -10.17 1.59 1.70
C ALA A 103 -8.85 0.88 2.03
N TYR A 104 -8.49 0.90 3.31
CA TYR A 104 -7.54 -0.05 3.88
C TYR A 104 -8.24 -1.35 4.30
N GLY A 105 -7.44 -2.41 4.51
CA GLY A 105 -7.95 -3.75 4.80
C GLY A 105 -8.94 -3.82 5.95
N ASP A 106 -8.66 -3.12 7.06
CA ASP A 106 -9.52 -3.18 8.26
C ASP A 106 -10.91 -2.54 8.01
N ALA A 107 -10.96 -1.40 7.34
CA ALA A 107 -12.23 -0.76 6.97
C ALA A 107 -13.00 -1.60 5.93
N ALA A 108 -12.27 -2.14 4.95
CA ALA A 108 -12.87 -3.05 3.96
C ALA A 108 -13.46 -4.30 4.62
N TYR A 109 -12.78 -4.85 5.61
CA TYR A 109 -13.28 -5.98 6.39
C TYR A 109 -14.58 -5.63 7.14
N GLU A 110 -14.67 -4.47 7.76
CA GLU A 110 -15.91 -4.03 8.45
C GLU A 110 -17.08 -3.90 7.47
N VAL A 111 -16.84 -3.29 6.30
CA VAL A 111 -17.85 -3.16 5.25
C VAL A 111 -18.28 -4.54 4.70
N ASP A 112 -17.34 -5.46 4.53
CA ASP A 112 -17.63 -6.84 4.11
C ASP A 112 -18.48 -7.59 5.15
N GLN A 113 -18.19 -7.45 6.44
CA GLN A 113 -18.99 -8.04 7.52
C GLN A 113 -20.43 -7.48 7.56
N LEU A 114 -20.64 -6.24 7.14
CA LEU A 114 -21.97 -5.65 6.96
C LEU A 114 -22.67 -6.15 5.68
N GLY A 115 -21.95 -6.88 4.83
CA GLY A 115 -22.47 -7.47 3.61
C GLY A 115 -22.54 -6.49 2.43
N TYR A 116 -21.83 -5.37 2.45
CA TYR A 116 -21.84 -4.35 1.41
C TYR A 116 -20.66 -4.41 0.44
N ALA A 117 -19.59 -5.15 0.72
CA ALA A 117 -18.46 -5.29 -0.18
C ALA A 117 -18.78 -6.22 -1.36
N VAL A 118 -18.56 -5.73 -2.58
CA VAL A 118 -18.68 -6.52 -3.81
C VAL A 118 -17.43 -7.39 -3.99
N ASP A 119 -17.61 -8.61 -4.46
CA ASP A 119 -16.51 -9.40 -5.00
C ASP A 119 -16.24 -8.97 -6.43
N LEU A 120 -15.04 -8.45 -6.67
CA LEU A 120 -14.62 -7.98 -7.98
C LEU A 120 -14.08 -9.09 -8.89
N LYS A 121 -13.76 -10.26 -8.35
CA LYS A 121 -13.19 -11.37 -9.15
C LYS A 121 -14.01 -11.73 -10.38
N PRO A 122 -15.36 -11.81 -10.34
CA PRO A 122 -16.17 -12.11 -11.51
C PRO A 122 -16.10 -11.08 -12.65
N TYR A 123 -15.63 -9.87 -12.38
CA TYR A 123 -15.51 -8.79 -13.36
C TYR A 123 -14.15 -8.76 -14.06
N PHE A 124 -13.21 -9.61 -13.63
CA PHE A 124 -11.85 -9.69 -14.19
C PHE A 124 -11.55 -11.12 -14.63
N THR A 125 -10.87 -11.26 -15.74
CA THR A 125 -10.31 -12.55 -16.16
C THR A 125 -9.04 -12.86 -15.36
N GLU A 126 -8.68 -14.14 -15.29
CA GLU A 126 -7.40 -14.54 -14.67
C GLU A 126 -6.20 -13.92 -15.41
N GLU A 127 -6.28 -13.77 -16.72
CA GLU A 127 -5.25 -13.11 -17.52
C GLU A 127 -5.11 -11.63 -17.12
N GLU A 128 -6.23 -10.91 -16.92
CA GLU A 128 -6.20 -9.52 -16.45
C GLU A 128 -5.58 -9.43 -15.05
N LEU A 129 -6.00 -10.26 -14.10
CA LEU A 129 -5.47 -10.27 -12.74
C LEU A 129 -3.98 -10.66 -12.68
N SER A 130 -3.51 -11.55 -13.56
CA SER A 130 -2.11 -11.99 -13.61
C SER A 130 -1.12 -10.86 -13.96
N LYS A 131 -1.59 -9.74 -14.52
CA LYS A 131 -0.78 -8.56 -14.86
C LYS A 131 -0.37 -7.76 -13.64
N TYR A 132 -1.10 -7.88 -12.53
CA TYR A 132 -0.83 -7.15 -11.28
C TYR A 132 0.27 -7.83 -10.47
N VAL A 133 0.91 -7.06 -9.60
CA VAL A 133 1.82 -7.62 -8.58
C VAL A 133 1.01 -8.53 -7.67
N GLU A 134 1.46 -9.77 -7.49
CA GLU A 134 0.69 -10.81 -6.81
C GLU A 134 0.29 -10.42 -5.38
N GLY A 135 1.24 -9.88 -4.60
CA GLY A 135 0.97 -9.44 -3.23
C GLY A 135 -0.08 -8.34 -3.16
N TYR A 136 -0.20 -7.50 -4.19
CA TYR A 136 -1.21 -6.43 -4.22
C TYR A 136 -2.63 -6.96 -4.45
N ILE A 137 -2.76 -8.00 -5.27
CA ILE A 137 -4.06 -8.69 -5.47
C ILE A 137 -4.42 -9.53 -4.25
N THR A 138 -3.45 -10.24 -3.67
CA THR A 138 -3.68 -11.12 -2.51
C THR A 138 -4.20 -10.35 -1.28
N GLU A 139 -3.82 -9.08 -1.12
CA GLU A 139 -4.35 -8.21 -0.06
C GLU A 139 -5.89 -8.08 -0.12
N GLY A 140 -6.45 -8.10 -1.32
CA GLY A 140 -7.91 -8.03 -1.52
C GLY A 140 -8.68 -9.30 -1.15
N ASN A 141 -7.98 -10.42 -0.91
CA ASN A 141 -8.57 -11.71 -0.57
C ASN A 141 -8.50 -11.98 0.94
N PHE A 142 -9.40 -11.42 1.72
CA PHE A 142 -9.43 -11.54 3.17
C PHE A 142 -10.67 -12.21 3.75
N SER A 143 -11.70 -12.49 2.96
CA SER A 143 -12.92 -13.11 3.45
C SER A 143 -12.87 -14.66 3.57
N GLY A 144 -11.69 -15.25 3.35
CA GLY A 144 -11.43 -16.69 3.49
C GLY A 144 -11.90 -17.54 2.31
N GLU A 145 -12.37 -16.91 1.26
CA GLU A 145 -12.73 -17.48 -0.02
C GLU A 145 -11.82 -16.89 -1.11
N ASP A 146 -11.83 -17.51 -2.28
CA ASP A 146 -11.12 -16.98 -3.45
C ASP A 146 -11.90 -15.77 -4.03
N SER A 147 -11.85 -14.64 -3.33
CA SER A 147 -12.58 -13.40 -3.63
C SER A 147 -11.61 -12.23 -3.76
N LEU A 148 -12.04 -11.13 -4.37
CA LEU A 148 -11.28 -9.88 -4.51
C LEU A 148 -12.13 -8.71 -4.03
N LYS A 149 -11.98 -8.31 -2.78
CA LYS A 149 -12.79 -7.26 -2.13
C LYS A 149 -12.14 -5.88 -2.22
N ILE A 150 -10.82 -5.81 -2.25
CA ILE A 150 -10.08 -4.55 -2.46
C ILE A 150 -9.28 -4.68 -3.74
N PHE A 151 -9.42 -3.71 -4.65
CA PHE A 151 -8.66 -3.65 -5.87
C PHE A 151 -7.49 -2.67 -5.74
N PRO A 152 -6.24 -3.06 -6.03
CA PRO A 152 -5.09 -2.18 -5.90
C PRO A 152 -5.13 -1.09 -6.97
N VAL A 153 -4.85 0.17 -6.59
CA VAL A 153 -4.79 1.31 -7.51
C VAL A 153 -3.49 2.09 -7.44
N ALA A 154 -2.85 2.11 -6.28
CA ALA A 154 -1.52 2.64 -6.04
C ALA A 154 -0.97 2.06 -4.75
N LYS A 155 0.28 1.67 -4.74
CA LYS A 155 0.92 1.04 -3.58
C LYS A 155 2.19 1.77 -3.17
N SER A 156 2.61 1.58 -1.94
CA SER A 156 3.91 2.01 -1.45
C SER A 156 4.57 0.90 -0.65
N VAL A 157 5.87 1.04 -0.48
CA VAL A 157 6.70 0.14 0.33
C VAL A 157 7.52 0.96 1.29
N GLU A 158 8.05 0.35 2.34
CA GLU A 158 9.02 1.02 3.20
C GLU A 158 10.42 0.91 2.61
N LEU A 159 11.19 1.98 2.72
CA LEU A 159 12.58 2.08 2.26
C LEU A 159 13.44 2.75 3.31
N LEU A 160 14.72 2.43 3.33
CA LEU A 160 15.71 3.16 4.12
C LEU A 160 16.18 4.39 3.33
N MET A 161 15.86 5.56 3.84
CA MET A 161 16.28 6.85 3.31
C MET A 161 17.41 7.42 4.16
N LEU A 162 18.50 7.81 3.54
CA LEU A 162 19.76 8.18 4.19
C LEU A 162 20.24 9.54 3.70
N ASN A 163 20.59 10.45 4.61
CA ASN A 163 21.39 11.63 4.32
C ASN A 163 22.81 11.18 3.91
N LYS A 164 23.02 11.06 2.62
CA LYS A 164 24.29 10.59 2.03
C LYS A 164 25.47 11.47 2.41
N THR A 165 25.25 12.79 2.47
CA THR A 165 26.30 13.79 2.72
C THR A 165 26.96 13.58 4.09
N ASP A 166 26.16 13.39 5.12
CA ASP A 166 26.69 13.16 6.47
C ASP A 166 27.10 11.69 6.69
N TRP A 167 26.43 10.77 6.00
CA TRP A 167 26.85 9.36 5.98
C TRP A 167 28.28 9.19 5.48
N GLU A 168 28.66 9.87 4.40
CA GLU A 168 30.03 9.78 3.83
C GLU A 168 31.10 10.26 4.80
N LYS A 169 30.82 11.29 5.61
CA LYS A 169 31.71 11.77 6.67
C LYS A 169 31.90 10.69 7.76
N PHE A 170 30.79 10.18 8.26
CA PHE A 170 30.79 9.16 9.29
C PHE A 170 31.42 7.85 8.82
N SER A 171 30.97 7.33 7.68
CA SER A 171 31.43 6.04 7.15
C SER A 171 32.93 6.02 6.87
N SER A 172 33.48 7.14 6.34
CA SER A 172 34.90 7.30 6.09
C SER A 172 35.72 7.36 7.39
N SER A 173 35.15 7.93 8.46
CA SER A 173 35.84 8.09 9.74
C SER A 173 35.87 6.80 10.56
N VAL A 174 34.82 5.99 10.48
CA VAL A 174 34.62 4.81 11.33
C VAL A 174 34.85 3.48 10.57
N GLY A 175 34.85 3.52 9.23
CA GLY A 175 35.07 2.34 8.39
C GLY A 175 33.86 1.44 8.24
N VAL A 176 32.64 2.01 8.31
CA VAL A 176 31.36 1.29 8.07
C VAL A 176 30.91 1.47 6.64
N THR A 177 30.15 0.51 6.12
CA THR A 177 29.62 0.53 4.75
C THR A 177 28.09 0.44 4.73
N THR A 178 27.46 0.65 3.60
CA THR A 178 25.99 0.54 3.51
C THR A 178 25.49 -0.89 3.56
N GLU A 179 26.32 -1.89 3.42
CA GLU A 179 25.98 -3.29 3.56
C GLU A 179 25.54 -3.64 4.99
N GLU A 180 26.14 -2.99 6.02
CA GLU A 180 25.70 -3.15 7.41
C GLU A 180 24.26 -2.65 7.61
N LEU A 181 23.78 -1.72 6.80
CA LEU A 181 22.42 -1.18 6.90
C LEU A 181 21.35 -2.10 6.29
N SER A 182 21.72 -3.23 5.71
CA SER A 182 20.78 -4.20 5.12
C SER A 182 19.98 -5.00 6.15
N THR A 183 20.46 -5.03 7.40
CA THR A 183 19.79 -5.73 8.51
C THR A 183 19.40 -4.80 9.65
N ILE A 184 18.36 -5.19 10.39
CA ILE A 184 17.89 -4.44 11.58
C ILE A 184 18.97 -4.41 12.65
N GLU A 185 19.63 -5.53 12.88
CA GLU A 185 20.77 -5.64 13.82
C GLU A 185 21.93 -4.75 13.36
N GLY A 186 22.23 -4.73 12.07
CA GLY A 186 23.27 -3.86 11.51
C GLY A 186 22.96 -2.36 11.65
N ILE A 187 21.67 -1.97 11.52
CA ILE A 187 21.22 -0.60 11.84
C ILE A 187 21.50 -0.28 13.31
N THR A 188 21.16 -1.20 14.24
CA THR A 188 21.38 -1.01 15.68
C THR A 188 22.85 -0.82 16.01
N GLU A 189 23.71 -1.67 15.47
CA GLU A 189 25.17 -1.58 15.68
C GLU A 189 25.78 -0.32 15.05
N THR A 190 25.32 0.04 13.86
CA THR A 190 25.75 1.27 13.17
C THR A 190 25.32 2.52 13.94
N ALA A 191 24.12 2.50 14.49
CA ALA A 191 23.60 3.62 15.27
C ALA A 191 24.42 3.85 16.56
N LYS A 192 24.82 2.78 17.24
CA LYS A 192 25.72 2.87 18.37
C LYS A 192 27.07 3.50 17.97
N LYS A 193 27.68 3.03 16.87
CA LYS A 193 28.95 3.59 16.37
C LYS A 193 28.81 5.06 15.98
N TYR A 194 27.67 5.45 15.43
CA TYR A 194 27.39 6.84 15.07
C TYR A 194 27.27 7.73 16.30
N TYR A 195 26.56 7.27 17.33
CA TYR A 195 26.46 7.97 18.60
C TYR A 195 27.84 8.17 19.24
N GLU A 196 28.62 7.10 19.37
CA GLU A 196 29.98 7.15 19.93
C GLU A 196 30.91 8.05 19.12
N TRP A 197 30.81 8.04 17.79
CA TRP A 197 31.60 8.91 16.93
C TRP A 197 31.20 10.38 17.11
N THR A 198 29.92 10.71 17.11
CA THR A 198 29.47 12.11 17.29
C THR A 198 29.76 12.65 18.68
N ASP A 199 29.63 11.81 19.73
CA ASP A 199 30.01 12.12 21.12
C ASP A 199 31.52 12.48 21.20
N SER A 200 32.36 11.76 20.45
CA SER A 200 33.81 12.04 20.42
C SER A 200 34.20 13.36 19.74
N LEU A 201 33.27 14.01 19.03
CA LEU A 201 33.52 15.28 18.34
C LEU A 201 33.33 16.52 19.23
N THR A 202 32.78 16.33 20.43
CA THR A 202 32.49 17.40 21.41
C THR A 202 33.28 17.16 22.71
N GLU A 203 33.37 18.18 23.58
CA GLU A 203 33.96 18.04 24.92
C GLU A 203 32.94 17.51 25.94
N GLU A 204 31.65 17.64 25.65
CA GLU A 204 30.56 17.14 26.47
C GLU A 204 30.47 15.63 26.31
N GLN A 205 30.26 14.90 27.41
CA GLN A 205 30.14 13.44 27.40
C GLN A 205 28.68 13.01 27.35
N ASN A 206 28.40 11.98 26.56
CA ASN A 206 27.06 11.41 26.34
C ASN A 206 26.10 12.38 25.64
N ASP A 207 26.62 13.24 24.74
CA ASP A 207 25.86 14.13 23.89
C ASP A 207 25.82 13.65 22.42
N GLY A 208 26.17 12.41 22.17
CA GLY A 208 26.14 11.79 20.87
C GLY A 208 24.76 11.90 20.19
N LYS A 209 24.77 11.98 18.85
CA LYS A 209 23.54 12.12 18.07
C LYS A 209 22.91 10.78 17.73
N ALA A 210 21.59 10.76 17.64
CA ALA A 210 20.85 9.62 17.13
C ALA A 210 21.13 9.43 15.62
N PHE A 211 21.18 8.17 15.21
CA PHE A 211 21.41 7.79 13.82
C PHE A 211 20.11 7.59 13.04
N PHE A 212 19.11 6.95 13.67
CA PHE A 212 18.01 6.33 12.96
C PHE A 212 16.65 6.60 13.60
N GLY A 213 15.62 6.65 12.77
CA GLY A 213 14.23 6.67 13.19
C GLY A 213 13.31 5.91 12.22
N ARG A 214 12.07 5.67 12.63
CA ARG A 214 11.08 4.96 11.82
C ARG A 214 9.72 5.66 11.89
N ASP A 215 9.04 5.83 10.74
CA ASP A 215 7.74 6.49 10.71
C ASP A 215 6.62 5.56 11.20
N ALA A 216 6.55 4.32 10.70
CA ALA A 216 5.49 3.38 11.02
C ALA A 216 6.01 2.24 11.91
N PHE A 217 5.87 2.41 13.24
CA PHE A 217 6.33 1.41 14.20
C PHE A 217 5.47 0.13 14.16
N ALA A 218 4.17 0.24 13.93
CA ALA A 218 3.31 -0.93 13.76
C ALA A 218 3.80 -1.84 12.61
N ASN A 219 4.30 -1.26 11.52
CA ASN A 219 4.88 -2.03 10.41
C ASN A 219 6.15 -2.77 10.82
N TYR A 220 7.00 -2.17 11.66
CA TYR A 220 8.18 -2.85 12.21
C TYR A 220 7.80 -4.11 12.97
N MET A 221 6.78 -4.02 13.82
CA MET A 221 6.28 -5.16 14.60
C MET A 221 5.71 -6.25 13.67
N LEU A 222 4.82 -5.88 12.76
CA LEU A 222 4.14 -6.82 11.86
C LEU A 222 5.11 -7.48 10.88
N ALA A 223 5.97 -6.71 10.22
CA ALA A 223 6.97 -7.23 9.30
C ALA A 223 8.01 -8.11 10.04
N GLY A 224 8.46 -7.65 11.20
CA GLY A 224 9.42 -8.39 12.02
C GLY A 224 8.90 -9.75 12.46
N TYR A 225 7.65 -9.83 12.90
CA TYR A 225 7.00 -11.11 13.18
C TYR A 225 7.00 -12.03 11.96
N ARG A 226 6.57 -11.51 10.79
CA ARG A 226 6.52 -12.30 9.57
C ARG A 226 7.88 -12.77 9.08
N GLN A 227 8.91 -11.94 9.24
CA GLN A 227 10.30 -12.30 8.92
C GLN A 227 10.86 -13.36 9.87
N LEU A 228 10.59 -13.26 11.17
CA LEU A 228 11.20 -14.11 12.20
C LEU A 228 10.44 -15.41 12.47
N SER A 229 9.12 -15.43 12.31
CA SER A 229 8.30 -16.58 12.66
C SER A 229 7.09 -16.73 11.73
N THR A 230 5.96 -16.17 12.15
CA THR A 230 4.67 -16.24 11.46
C THR A 230 3.98 -14.88 11.53
N ASP A 231 2.69 -14.83 11.26
CA ASP A 231 1.91 -13.60 11.45
C ASP A 231 1.68 -13.31 12.93
N MET A 232 1.78 -12.03 13.32
CA MET A 232 1.42 -11.60 14.67
C MET A 232 -0.07 -11.85 14.97
N PHE A 233 -0.90 -11.71 13.96
CA PHE A 233 -2.33 -12.01 14.02
C PHE A 233 -2.68 -13.08 13.00
N SER A 234 -3.42 -14.10 13.41
CA SER A 234 -3.99 -15.09 12.52
C SER A 234 -5.50 -15.24 12.75
N LYS A 235 -6.18 -15.86 11.79
CA LYS A 235 -7.60 -16.21 11.93
C LYS A 235 -7.71 -17.73 12.05
N GLU A 236 -8.14 -18.22 13.21
CA GLU A 236 -8.33 -19.62 13.50
C GLU A 236 -9.76 -19.88 13.97
N ASN A 237 -10.47 -20.77 13.29
CA ASN A 237 -11.87 -21.09 13.62
C ASN A 237 -12.77 -19.83 13.76
N ASN A 238 -12.64 -18.89 12.85
CA ASN A 238 -13.32 -17.59 12.86
C ASN A 238 -12.99 -16.67 14.05
N LYS A 239 -11.92 -16.96 14.80
CA LYS A 239 -11.41 -16.10 15.88
C LYS A 239 -10.06 -15.53 15.49
N ILE A 240 -9.83 -14.30 15.89
CA ILE A 240 -8.49 -13.69 15.78
C ILE A 240 -7.63 -14.21 16.92
N VAL A 241 -6.47 -14.71 16.58
CA VAL A 241 -5.45 -15.17 17.53
C VAL A 241 -4.27 -14.21 17.44
N LEU A 242 -3.86 -13.69 18.59
CA LEU A 242 -2.60 -12.96 18.74
C LEU A 242 -1.51 -13.97 19.11
N HIS A 243 -0.49 -14.07 18.28
CA HIS A 243 0.70 -14.85 18.58
C HIS A 243 1.69 -14.00 19.36
N PHE A 244 2.07 -14.48 20.53
CA PHE A 244 3.06 -13.85 21.40
C PHE A 244 4.20 -14.82 21.63
N GLU A 245 5.26 -14.70 20.84
CA GLU A 245 6.45 -15.52 20.92
C GLU A 245 7.55 -14.72 21.63
N GLU A 246 7.94 -15.11 22.82
CA GLU A 246 8.86 -14.35 23.68
C GLU A 246 10.16 -14.01 22.95
N ASP A 247 10.76 -14.97 22.26
CA ASP A 247 12.03 -14.78 21.56
C ASP A 247 11.90 -13.75 20.42
N VAL A 248 10.77 -13.76 19.70
CA VAL A 248 10.48 -12.79 18.64
C VAL A 248 10.29 -11.41 19.23
N VAL A 249 9.46 -11.29 20.27
CA VAL A 249 9.20 -10.01 20.96
C VAL A 249 10.49 -9.44 21.54
N ARG A 250 11.34 -10.29 22.17
CA ARG A 250 12.63 -9.88 22.69
C ARG A 250 13.54 -9.33 21.59
N LYS A 251 13.63 -10.03 20.47
CA LYS A 251 14.44 -9.58 19.33
C LYS A 251 13.97 -8.24 18.77
N LEU A 252 12.64 -8.03 18.65
CA LEU A 252 12.07 -6.74 18.28
C LEU A 252 12.39 -5.64 19.31
N TRP A 253 12.29 -5.96 20.60
CA TRP A 253 12.59 -5.06 21.69
C TRP A 253 14.05 -4.63 21.70
N ASP A 254 14.96 -5.58 21.62
CA ASP A 254 16.41 -5.35 21.69
C ASP A 254 16.92 -4.50 20.51
N ASN A 255 16.23 -4.54 19.36
CA ASN A 255 16.62 -3.82 18.15
C ASN A 255 15.81 -2.55 17.88
N TYR A 256 14.93 -2.13 18.79
CA TYR A 256 14.25 -0.84 18.70
C TYR A 256 14.20 -0.09 20.02
N TYR A 257 13.63 -0.71 21.07
CA TYR A 257 13.46 -0.05 22.37
C TYR A 257 14.82 0.24 23.02
N VAL A 258 15.71 -0.74 23.06
CA VAL A 258 17.04 -0.58 23.68
C VAL A 258 17.84 0.53 22.98
N PRO A 259 18.01 0.54 21.64
CA PRO A 259 18.71 1.65 20.99
C PRO A 259 17.98 2.99 21.13
N TYR A 260 16.65 3.02 21.24
CA TYR A 260 15.91 4.25 21.45
C TYR A 260 16.20 4.88 22.83
N ILE A 261 16.10 4.12 23.91
CA ILE A 261 16.43 4.62 25.27
C ILE A 261 17.93 4.88 25.49
N SER A 262 18.78 4.31 24.63
CA SER A 262 20.22 4.58 24.61
C SER A 262 20.59 5.85 23.83
N GLY A 263 19.63 6.57 23.23
CA GLY A 263 19.86 7.76 22.43
C GLY A 263 20.38 7.48 21.01
N TYR A 264 20.43 6.21 20.58
CA TYR A 264 20.89 5.84 19.24
C TYR A 264 19.81 6.03 18.17
N PHE A 265 18.53 5.96 18.57
CA PHE A 265 17.35 6.23 17.75
C PHE A 265 16.58 7.43 18.27
N ASP A 266 15.91 8.16 17.37
CA ASP A 266 15.05 9.29 17.74
C ASP A 266 13.76 9.32 16.90
N SER A 267 12.72 9.92 17.49
CA SER A 267 11.41 10.15 16.86
C SER A 267 10.72 11.39 17.44
N SER A 268 11.45 12.48 17.60
CA SER A 268 10.97 13.71 18.23
C SER A 268 10.06 14.53 17.33
N GLY A 269 10.30 14.57 16.02
CA GLY A 269 9.44 15.24 15.04
C GLY A 269 8.13 14.49 14.76
N LYS A 270 7.24 15.14 14.03
CA LYS A 270 6.00 14.48 13.56
C LYS A 270 6.32 13.37 12.56
N PHE A 271 7.22 13.64 11.63
CA PHE A 271 7.74 12.68 10.66
C PHE A 271 9.26 12.59 10.76
N ARG A 272 9.84 11.46 10.34
CA ARG A 272 11.30 11.27 10.36
C ARG A 272 12.03 12.20 9.41
N SER A 273 11.38 12.63 8.34
CA SER A 273 11.90 13.69 7.46
C SER A 273 12.11 15.03 8.19
N ASP A 274 11.26 15.34 9.19
CA ASP A 274 11.44 16.52 10.03
C ASP A 274 12.71 16.41 10.89
N ASP A 275 13.00 15.21 11.44
CA ASP A 275 14.18 14.95 12.24
C ASP A 275 15.47 15.00 11.41
N ILE A 276 15.44 14.49 10.16
CA ILE A 276 16.55 14.63 9.21
C ILE A 276 16.77 16.11 8.87
N LYS A 277 15.70 16.87 8.68
CA LYS A 277 15.77 18.29 8.31
C LYS A 277 16.50 19.15 9.35
N VAL A 278 16.39 18.81 10.62
CA VAL A 278 17.05 19.52 11.72
C VAL A 278 18.34 18.83 12.20
N GLY A 279 18.75 17.73 11.55
CA GLY A 279 19.99 17.01 11.86
C GLY A 279 19.93 16.16 13.13
N ASN A 280 18.74 15.80 13.63
CA ASN A 280 18.56 14.93 14.78
C ASN A 280 18.86 13.48 14.45
N ILE A 281 18.55 13.03 13.24
CA ILE A 281 18.87 11.69 12.75
C ILE A 281 19.48 11.76 11.34
N LEU A 282 20.19 10.71 10.97
CA LEU A 282 20.87 10.61 9.68
C LEU A 282 20.13 9.72 8.70
N ALA A 283 19.40 8.73 9.21
CA ALA A 283 18.66 7.75 8.41
C ALA A 283 17.26 7.50 8.95
N CYS A 284 16.34 7.13 8.07
CA CYS A 284 15.02 6.70 8.49
C CYS A 284 14.44 5.60 7.60
N VAL A 285 13.60 4.75 8.17
CA VAL A 285 12.68 3.93 7.38
C VAL A 285 11.34 4.64 7.29
N SER A 286 10.92 4.87 6.04
CA SER A 286 9.71 5.60 5.72
C SER A 286 9.07 5.04 4.45
N SER A 287 7.80 5.40 4.20
CA SER A 287 7.11 5.04 2.96
C SER A 287 7.81 5.59 1.72
N SER A 288 7.82 4.85 0.63
CA SER A 288 8.29 5.34 -0.68
C SER A 288 7.62 6.65 -1.08
N SER A 289 6.35 6.85 -0.72
CA SER A 289 5.60 8.09 -0.99
C SER A 289 6.12 9.31 -0.21
N SER A 290 6.89 9.11 0.86
CA SER A 290 7.45 10.20 1.66
C SER A 290 8.68 10.87 1.03
N VAL A 291 9.18 10.37 -0.09
CA VAL A 291 10.36 10.94 -0.78
C VAL A 291 10.19 12.42 -1.13
N THR A 292 8.97 12.85 -1.43
CA THR A 292 8.65 14.25 -1.75
C THR A 292 8.83 15.19 -0.56
N TYR A 293 8.92 14.66 0.66
CA TYR A 293 9.14 15.39 1.91
C TYR A 293 10.56 15.24 2.44
N PHE A 294 11.40 14.41 1.80
CA PHE A 294 12.80 14.28 2.21
C PHE A 294 13.53 15.61 1.96
N PRO A 295 14.22 16.17 2.98
CA PRO A 295 14.82 17.47 2.87
C PRO A 295 16.01 17.49 1.90
N ASP A 296 16.20 18.61 1.21
CA ASP A 296 17.37 18.89 0.37
C ASP A 296 18.52 19.53 1.16
N ARG A 297 18.28 19.88 2.42
CA ARG A 297 19.25 20.51 3.33
C ARG A 297 18.96 20.19 4.79
N VAL A 298 20.00 20.22 5.60
CA VAL A 298 19.88 20.27 7.06
C VAL A 298 19.89 21.74 7.50
N ILE A 299 18.99 22.10 8.41
CA ILE A 299 18.84 23.43 9.01
C ILE A 299 19.20 23.31 10.49
N LEU A 300 20.37 23.84 10.88
CA LEU A 300 20.82 23.78 12.27
C LEU A 300 20.24 24.93 13.12
N ASN A 301 20.05 26.10 12.51
CA ASN A 301 19.43 27.28 13.10
C ASN A 301 19.05 28.28 11.99
N ASP A 302 18.59 29.47 12.36
CA ASP A 302 18.15 30.52 11.40
C ASP A 302 19.26 31.01 10.47
N GLU A 303 20.53 30.86 10.85
CA GLU A 303 21.70 31.38 10.11
C GLU A 303 22.51 30.25 9.43
N GLU A 304 22.37 29.00 9.91
CA GLU A 304 23.23 27.91 9.48
C GLU A 304 22.41 26.75 8.89
N SER A 305 22.70 26.43 7.64
CA SER A 305 22.15 25.27 6.95
C SER A 305 23.12 24.81 5.85
N TYR A 306 23.04 23.53 5.48
CA TYR A 306 23.86 22.98 4.41
C TYR A 306 23.07 21.98 3.55
N PRO A 307 23.39 21.86 2.25
CA PRO A 307 22.71 20.94 1.35
C PRO A 307 23.07 19.48 1.67
N ILE A 308 22.13 18.59 1.45
CA ILE A 308 22.31 17.14 1.58
C ILE A 308 21.83 16.41 0.35
N GLU A 309 22.36 15.20 0.13
CA GLU A 309 21.94 14.29 -0.90
C GLU A 309 21.21 13.08 -0.30
N LEU A 310 20.10 12.69 -0.93
CA LEU A 310 19.38 11.46 -0.62
C LEU A 310 20.10 10.24 -1.19
N LYS A 311 20.34 9.21 -0.36
CA LYS A 311 20.59 7.83 -0.77
C LYS A 311 19.40 6.98 -0.34
N VAL A 312 18.93 6.11 -1.23
CA VAL A 312 17.83 5.18 -0.98
C VAL A 312 18.39 3.76 -0.99
N LEU A 313 18.01 2.98 0.01
CA LEU A 313 18.36 1.57 0.18
C LEU A 313 17.08 0.79 0.43
N GLU A 314 17.12 -0.52 0.24
CA GLU A 314 16.02 -1.41 0.62
C GLU A 314 15.71 -1.29 2.12
N CYS A 315 14.47 -1.56 2.49
CA CYS A 315 14.09 -1.63 3.90
C CYS A 315 14.86 -2.77 4.59
N PRO A 316 15.55 -2.51 5.72
CA PRO A 316 16.33 -3.53 6.41
C PRO A 316 15.44 -4.66 6.94
N LYS A 317 15.94 -5.89 6.88
CA LYS A 317 15.30 -7.11 7.38
C LYS A 317 16.05 -7.62 8.62
N PHE A 318 15.40 -8.45 9.44
CA PHE A 318 16.10 -9.17 10.48
C PHE A 318 17.10 -10.15 9.89
N GLN A 319 18.29 -10.25 10.49
CA GLN A 319 19.34 -11.17 10.06
C GLN A 319 18.84 -12.61 10.11
N GLY A 320 18.96 -13.32 8.98
CA GLY A 320 18.44 -14.68 8.83
C GLY A 320 16.91 -14.78 8.76
N GLY A 321 16.21 -13.64 8.71
CA GLY A 321 14.76 -13.58 8.53
C GLY A 321 14.33 -13.96 7.11
N LYS A 322 13.04 -14.26 6.95
CA LYS A 322 12.42 -14.54 5.65
C LYS A 322 12.31 -13.27 4.82
N ASP A 323 12.29 -13.41 3.50
CA ASP A 323 12.22 -12.30 2.53
C ASP A 323 10.80 -11.71 2.39
N TYR A 324 10.33 -11.07 3.46
CA TYR A 324 9.08 -10.33 3.48
C TYR A 324 9.33 -8.85 3.68
N GLN A 325 8.63 -8.04 2.86
CA GLN A 325 8.59 -6.59 3.00
C GLN A 325 7.15 -6.10 3.05
N ILE A 326 6.91 -5.03 3.83
CA ILE A 326 5.56 -4.52 4.00
C ILE A 326 5.12 -3.71 2.78
N GLN A 327 3.90 -3.97 2.33
CA GLN A 327 3.22 -3.11 1.36
C GLN A 327 2.19 -2.22 2.06
N GLN A 328 1.97 -1.04 1.52
CA GLN A 328 1.05 -0.02 2.02
C GLN A 328 0.25 0.59 0.87
N GLY A 329 -0.70 1.45 1.20
CA GLY A 329 -1.56 2.15 0.26
C GLY A 329 -2.96 1.53 0.20
N ALA A 330 -3.97 2.37 0.33
CA ALA A 330 -5.36 1.95 0.18
C ALA A 330 -5.62 1.45 -1.25
N GLY A 331 -6.47 0.44 -1.37
CA GLY A 331 -7.07 0.07 -2.64
C GLY A 331 -8.48 0.63 -2.76
N MET A 332 -9.21 0.21 -3.80
CA MET A 332 -10.61 0.57 -4.00
C MET A 332 -11.53 -0.60 -3.66
N LEU A 333 -12.54 -0.32 -2.85
CA LEU A 333 -13.63 -1.24 -2.53
C LEU A 333 -14.89 -0.78 -3.24
N VAL A 334 -15.53 -1.69 -3.98
CA VAL A 334 -16.84 -1.43 -4.63
C VAL A 334 -17.95 -1.85 -3.70
N LEU A 335 -18.92 -0.98 -3.52
CA LEU A 335 -20.11 -1.20 -2.68
C LEU A 335 -21.26 -1.81 -3.48
N LYS A 336 -22.10 -2.59 -2.82
CA LYS A 336 -23.29 -3.19 -3.42
C LYS A 336 -24.21 -2.11 -3.98
N SER A 337 -24.49 -2.25 -5.27
CA SER A 337 -25.36 -1.38 -6.07
C SER A 337 -25.97 -2.20 -7.21
N SER A 338 -26.52 -1.59 -8.24
CA SER A 338 -26.99 -2.32 -9.42
C SER A 338 -25.82 -3.02 -10.14
N GLU A 339 -26.10 -4.12 -10.84
CA GLU A 339 -25.13 -4.83 -11.68
C GLU A 339 -24.45 -3.90 -12.69
N LYS A 340 -25.20 -2.96 -13.25
CA LYS A 340 -24.70 -1.95 -14.19
C LYS A 340 -23.65 -1.04 -13.55
N GLU A 341 -23.90 -0.55 -12.34
CA GLU A 341 -22.97 0.29 -11.61
C GLU A 341 -21.72 -0.47 -11.18
N GLN A 342 -21.86 -1.72 -10.68
CA GLN A 342 -20.73 -2.55 -10.30
C GLN A 342 -19.81 -2.84 -11.51
N ARG A 343 -20.41 -3.12 -12.67
CA ARG A 343 -19.66 -3.32 -13.93
C ARG A 343 -18.98 -2.03 -14.37
N ALA A 344 -19.63 -0.89 -14.22
CA ALA A 344 -19.05 0.42 -14.51
C ALA A 344 -17.83 0.72 -13.60
N CYS A 345 -17.92 0.39 -12.31
CA CYS A 345 -16.78 0.47 -11.38
C CYS A 345 -15.61 -0.40 -11.84
N ALA A 346 -15.87 -1.65 -12.22
CA ALA A 346 -14.81 -2.55 -12.71
C ALA A 346 -14.15 -2.03 -14.00
N GLU A 347 -14.93 -1.50 -14.94
CA GLU A 347 -14.40 -0.90 -16.18
C GLU A 347 -13.54 0.34 -15.91
N PHE A 348 -13.99 1.20 -14.99
CA PHE A 348 -13.15 2.32 -14.54
C PHE A 348 -11.86 1.86 -13.89
N LEU A 349 -11.90 0.85 -13.00
CA LEU A 349 -10.69 0.30 -12.36
C LEU A 349 -9.73 -0.29 -13.38
N LYS A 350 -10.20 -1.04 -14.37
CA LYS A 350 -9.35 -1.58 -15.46
C LYS A 350 -8.64 -0.47 -16.23
N TRP A 351 -9.35 0.59 -16.57
CA TRP A 351 -8.78 1.73 -17.27
C TRP A 351 -7.80 2.50 -16.37
N PHE A 352 -8.22 2.82 -15.14
CA PHE A 352 -7.43 3.60 -14.19
C PHE A 352 -6.10 2.92 -13.80
N THR A 353 -6.08 1.58 -13.82
CA THR A 353 -4.90 0.78 -13.52
C THR A 353 -4.17 0.25 -14.76
N SER A 354 -4.56 0.69 -15.96
CA SER A 354 -3.73 0.47 -17.16
C SER A 354 -2.43 1.24 -17.03
N ASP A 355 -1.36 0.75 -17.64
CA ASP A 355 0.01 1.18 -17.35
C ASP A 355 0.21 2.70 -17.41
N GLU A 356 -0.27 3.34 -18.47
CA GLU A 356 -0.08 4.78 -18.68
C GLU A 356 -0.78 5.61 -17.59
N GLN A 357 -2.07 5.35 -17.35
CA GLN A 357 -2.87 6.05 -16.35
C GLN A 357 -2.35 5.78 -14.94
N ASN A 358 -1.99 4.53 -14.69
CA ASN A 358 -1.53 4.13 -13.36
C ASN A 358 -0.13 4.67 -13.03
N ILE A 359 0.78 4.71 -14.00
CA ILE A 359 2.07 5.39 -13.85
C ILE A 359 1.86 6.86 -13.55
N ALA A 360 1.01 7.57 -14.32
CA ALA A 360 0.75 8.98 -14.10
C ALA A 360 0.21 9.25 -12.69
N PHE A 361 -0.82 8.51 -12.26
CA PHE A 361 -1.40 8.66 -10.92
C PHE A 361 -0.40 8.34 -9.80
N SER A 362 0.28 7.21 -9.90
CA SER A 362 1.18 6.74 -8.84
C SER A 362 2.38 7.67 -8.66
N THR A 363 3.03 8.06 -9.76
CA THR A 363 4.24 8.89 -9.68
C THR A 363 3.97 10.33 -9.26
N ALA A 364 2.79 10.88 -9.56
CA ALA A 364 2.39 12.21 -9.08
C ALA A 364 2.32 12.30 -7.55
N SER A 365 2.10 11.17 -6.88
CA SER A 365 1.95 11.08 -5.43
C SER A 365 3.09 10.32 -4.73
N GLY A 366 4.15 9.93 -5.46
CA GLY A 366 5.27 9.15 -4.91
C GLY A 366 4.90 7.69 -4.57
N TYR A 367 3.77 7.21 -5.08
CA TYR A 367 3.36 5.81 -4.98
C TYR A 367 3.96 4.96 -6.11
N LEU A 368 3.70 3.67 -6.07
CA LEU A 368 4.14 2.68 -7.06
C LEU A 368 2.95 2.22 -7.90
N PRO A 369 3.14 2.03 -9.21
CA PRO A 369 2.14 1.38 -10.06
C PRO A 369 1.84 -0.05 -9.61
N VAL A 370 0.66 -0.54 -9.97
CA VAL A 370 0.18 -1.83 -9.45
C VAL A 370 0.37 -3.01 -10.42
N THR A 371 0.69 -2.74 -11.69
CA THR A 371 0.98 -3.81 -12.65
C THR A 371 2.47 -4.14 -12.70
N LYS A 372 2.80 -5.40 -13.01
CA LYS A 372 4.19 -5.86 -13.20
C LYS A 372 4.91 -5.08 -14.29
N SER A 373 4.20 -4.78 -15.38
CA SER A 373 4.76 -4.07 -16.54
C SER A 373 5.02 -2.59 -16.26
N ALA A 374 4.23 -1.95 -15.39
CA ALA A 374 4.40 -0.55 -15.00
C ALA A 374 5.49 -0.36 -13.92
N ASN A 375 5.85 -1.42 -13.18
CA ASN A 375 6.98 -1.41 -12.24
C ASN A 375 8.31 -1.53 -13.00
N ASN A 376 8.52 -0.63 -13.94
CA ASN A 376 9.72 -0.53 -14.77
C ASN A 376 10.10 0.94 -14.95
N LEU A 377 11.34 1.30 -14.57
CA LEU A 377 11.78 2.69 -14.54
C LEU A 377 11.83 3.33 -15.93
N ASP A 378 12.21 2.57 -16.95
CA ASP A 378 12.28 3.08 -18.33
C ASP A 378 10.87 3.44 -18.79
N LYS A 379 9.91 2.55 -18.57
CA LYS A 379 8.50 2.80 -18.89
C LYS A 379 7.93 3.99 -18.13
N VAL A 380 8.25 4.14 -16.86
CA VAL A 380 7.84 5.32 -16.06
C VAL A 380 8.40 6.60 -16.68
N THR A 381 9.66 6.61 -17.10
CA THR A 381 10.30 7.81 -17.67
C THR A 381 9.84 8.12 -19.11
N GLU A 382 9.28 7.14 -19.83
CA GLU A 382 8.60 7.35 -21.11
C GLU A 382 7.24 8.06 -20.92
N VAL A 383 6.49 7.68 -19.88
CA VAL A 383 5.15 8.20 -19.60
C VAL A 383 5.20 9.58 -18.96
N THR A 384 6.11 9.80 -18.01
CA THR A 384 6.14 11.06 -17.22
C THR A 384 7.54 11.47 -16.84
N LYS A 385 7.69 12.79 -16.58
CA LYS A 385 8.91 13.32 -15.99
C LYS A 385 8.86 13.14 -14.48
N VAL A 386 9.85 12.46 -13.93
CA VAL A 386 10.01 12.29 -12.49
C VAL A 386 11.32 12.91 -12.02
N GLU A 387 11.31 13.48 -10.81
CA GLU A 387 12.49 14.04 -10.17
C GLU A 387 13.52 12.96 -9.83
N GLN A 388 14.77 13.35 -9.64
CA GLN A 388 15.86 12.40 -9.37
C GLN A 388 15.68 11.64 -8.06
N SER A 389 15.14 12.29 -7.03
CA SER A 389 14.79 11.65 -5.75
C SER A 389 13.74 10.56 -5.93
N VAL A 390 12.68 10.85 -6.69
CA VAL A 390 11.62 9.89 -7.03
C VAL A 390 12.18 8.73 -7.86
N LYS A 391 13.06 9.00 -8.84
CA LYS A 391 13.70 7.93 -9.63
C LYS A 391 14.52 6.97 -8.77
N LYS A 392 15.24 7.48 -7.76
CA LYS A 392 15.99 6.64 -6.81
C LYS A 392 15.05 5.71 -6.04
N VAL A 393 13.96 6.27 -5.51
CA VAL A 393 12.94 5.51 -4.78
C VAL A 393 12.28 4.46 -5.65
N LEU A 394 11.83 4.82 -6.86
CA LEU A 394 11.19 3.87 -7.78
C LEU A 394 12.12 2.72 -8.14
N ARG A 395 13.39 3.00 -8.47
CA ARG A 395 14.37 1.95 -8.78
C ARG A 395 14.52 0.95 -7.63
N THR A 396 14.84 1.44 -6.43
CA THR A 396 15.02 0.58 -5.26
C THR A 396 13.74 -0.16 -4.90
N SER A 397 12.58 0.48 -5.05
CA SER A 397 11.29 -0.18 -4.81
C SER A 397 11.02 -1.32 -5.78
N PHE A 398 11.30 -1.12 -7.08
CA PHE A 398 11.06 -2.14 -8.10
C PHE A 398 12.00 -3.34 -7.92
N GLU A 399 13.26 -3.09 -7.59
CA GLU A 399 14.24 -4.13 -7.23
C GLU A 399 13.74 -4.93 -6.00
N MET A 400 13.37 -4.22 -4.93
CA MET A 400 12.88 -4.85 -3.69
C MET A 400 11.60 -5.67 -3.89
N ILE A 401 10.64 -5.20 -4.70
CA ILE A 401 9.41 -5.93 -5.04
C ILE A 401 9.73 -7.21 -5.84
N GLY A 402 10.75 -7.16 -6.70
CA GLY A 402 11.22 -8.32 -7.46
C GLY A 402 11.85 -9.42 -6.59
N ASP A 403 12.54 -9.02 -5.53
CA ASP A 403 13.35 -9.91 -4.69
C ASP A 403 12.66 -10.37 -3.41
N ASN A 404 11.55 -9.72 -3.01
CA ASN A 404 10.85 -10.00 -1.77
C ASN A 404 9.35 -10.29 -1.97
N GLN A 405 8.77 -11.03 -1.02
CA GLN A 405 7.32 -11.21 -0.95
C GLN A 405 6.68 -9.97 -0.30
N MET A 406 5.78 -9.32 -1.01
CA MET A 406 5.01 -8.21 -0.47
C MET A 406 3.98 -8.72 0.53
N TYR A 407 3.94 -8.11 1.71
CA TYR A 407 3.16 -8.54 2.84
C TYR A 407 2.28 -7.41 3.40
N THR A 408 1.08 -7.77 3.79
CA THR A 408 0.22 -6.97 4.67
C THR A 408 -0.40 -7.89 5.72
N SER A 409 -0.64 -7.39 6.93
CA SER A 409 -1.31 -8.20 7.95
C SER A 409 -2.77 -8.46 7.54
N ILE A 410 -3.32 -9.58 7.99
CA ILE A 410 -4.74 -9.88 7.78
C ILE A 410 -5.60 -8.76 8.37
N PRO A 411 -6.64 -8.32 7.67
CA PRO A 411 -7.60 -7.37 8.23
C PRO A 411 -8.46 -8.05 9.29
N LEU A 412 -8.78 -7.30 10.35
CA LEU A 412 -9.53 -7.82 11.48
C LEU A 412 -10.47 -6.77 12.07
N LYS A 413 -11.47 -7.25 12.79
CA LYS A 413 -12.36 -6.37 13.55
C LYS A 413 -11.55 -5.56 14.57
N ASN A 414 -11.70 -4.24 14.55
CA ASN A 414 -10.90 -3.27 15.32
C ASN A 414 -9.39 -3.27 14.95
N GLY A 415 -9.03 -3.67 13.74
CA GLY A 415 -7.63 -3.73 13.29
C GLY A 415 -6.94 -2.38 13.33
N THR A 416 -7.63 -1.31 12.95
CA THR A 416 -7.13 0.08 13.08
C THR A 416 -6.77 0.41 14.53
N THR A 417 -7.59 -0.01 15.51
CA THR A 417 -7.29 0.18 16.94
C THR A 417 -6.09 -0.64 17.38
N ALA A 418 -5.99 -1.90 16.93
CA ALA A 418 -4.85 -2.77 17.24
C ALA A 418 -3.54 -2.19 16.68
N ARG A 419 -3.55 -1.70 15.43
CA ARG A 419 -2.39 -1.01 14.83
C ARG A 419 -2.01 0.24 15.61
N ALA A 420 -2.98 1.07 16.02
CA ALA A 420 -2.71 2.26 16.81
C ALA A 420 -2.09 1.91 18.17
N PHE A 421 -2.47 0.77 18.73
CA PHE A 421 -1.88 0.28 19.97
C PHE A 421 -0.42 -0.17 19.77
N LEU A 422 -0.13 -0.90 18.70
CA LEU A 422 1.25 -1.25 18.33
C LEU A 422 2.09 -0.01 18.07
N GLU A 423 1.55 0.98 17.34
CA GLU A 423 2.24 2.22 16.99
C GLU A 423 2.69 3.02 18.20
N LYS A 424 1.90 3.03 19.26
CA LYS A 424 2.17 3.82 20.48
C LYS A 424 2.91 3.03 21.57
N GLY A 425 2.67 1.73 21.67
CA GLY A 425 3.01 0.93 22.85
C GLY A 425 4.47 1.06 23.28
N MET A 426 5.41 0.73 22.41
CA MET A 426 6.85 0.77 22.76
C MET A 426 7.38 2.19 22.88
N ARG A 427 6.91 3.10 22.03
CA ARG A 427 7.30 4.52 22.07
C ARG A 427 6.85 5.21 23.35
N ASP A 428 5.63 4.93 23.82
CA ASP A 428 5.10 5.53 25.04
C ASP A 428 5.78 4.96 26.30
N LEU A 429 6.31 3.74 26.23
CA LEU A 429 7.14 3.17 27.29
C LEU A 429 8.56 3.77 27.33
N ALA A 430 9.07 4.27 26.21
CA ALA A 430 10.39 4.84 26.09
C ALA A 430 10.46 6.33 26.52
N LYS A 431 9.33 7.03 26.49
CA LYS A 431 9.17 8.44 26.95
C LYS A 431 8.94 8.50 28.44
#